data_06a100e73692f29aef95b4445da0221b
#
_entry.id   06a100e73692f29aef95b4445da0221b
#
_cell.length_a   1.000
_cell.length_b   1.000
_cell.length_c   1.000
_cell.angle_alpha   90.00
_cell.angle_beta   90.00
_cell.angle_gamma   90.00
#
_symmetry.space_group_name_H-M   'P 1'
#
loop_
_entity.id
_entity.type
_entity.pdbx_description
1 polymer ?
#
loop_
_entity_poly.entity_id
_entity_poly.type
_entity_poly.pdbx_seq_one_letter_code
_entity_poly.pdbx_strand_id
1 'polypeptide(L)'
;MKKGRGLALLLAGAILPALSGCLLPPDAPSVLASAGGTGPDDAYVVYSVEQEYEVLRLLGLRPERQSLHIIDGRAFDVIIATNPETGEARDVWFDISRFFGRL
;
A
#
# COMPACT_ATOMS: atom_id res chain seq x y z
N MET A 1 -20.45 -23.49 -40.07
CA MET A 1 -20.11 -23.20 -39.50
C MET A 1 -19.98 -22.45 -39.06
N LYS A 2 -19.98 -22.43 -39.02
CA LYS A 2 -19.74 -21.83 -38.50
C LYS A 2 -19.73 -21.21 -37.81
N LYS A 3 -19.86 -21.22 -37.58
CA LYS A 3 -19.78 -20.79 -36.71
C LYS A 3 -19.46 -20.12 -36.16
N GLY A 4 -19.43 -19.98 -36.17
CA GLY A 4 -19.06 -19.44 -35.50
C GLY A 4 -18.86 -18.95 -35.06
N ARG A 5 -18.61 -18.91 -35.14
CA ARG A 5 -18.28 -18.42 -34.51
C ARG A 5 -18.34 -17.64 -33.81
N GLY A 6 -18.85 -17.40 -33.97
CA GLY A 6 -18.97 -16.48 -33.16
C GLY A 6 -18.59 -16.48 -32.00
N LEU A 7 -18.31 -16.97 -31.82
CA LEU A 7 -17.94 -17.05 -30.74
C LEU A 7 -17.36 -16.09 -30.19
N ALA A 8 -17.22 -15.67 -30.62
CA ALA A 8 -16.59 -14.84 -30.13
C ALA A 8 -17.00 -14.06 -29.17
N LEU A 9 -17.37 -14.26 -29.28
CA LEU A 9 -17.50 -13.77 -28.37
C LEU A 9 -17.52 -13.59 -27.34
N LEU A 10 -17.95 -13.73 -27.14
CA LEU A 10 -18.00 -13.86 -25.96
C LEU A 10 -17.02 -13.36 -25.22
N LEU A 11 -16.23 -13.26 -25.55
CA LEU A 11 -15.23 -12.82 -24.97
C LEU A 11 -15.31 -11.56 -24.31
N ALA A 12 -16.05 -10.73 -24.71
CA ALA A 12 -16.16 -9.42 -24.15
C ALA A 12 -16.46 -9.38 -22.71
N GLY A 13 -17.15 -10.34 -22.25
CA GLY A 13 -17.53 -10.34 -20.87
C GLY A 13 -16.38 -10.45 -19.92
N ALA A 14 -15.30 -10.94 -20.41
CA ALA A 14 -14.19 -11.18 -19.53
C ALA A 14 -13.60 -9.92 -18.96
N ILE A 15 -13.84 -8.81 -19.56
CA ILE A 15 -13.24 -7.59 -19.11
C ILE A 15 -13.89 -7.03 -17.88
N LEU A 16 -15.12 -7.30 -17.66
CA LEU A 16 -15.85 -6.68 -16.59
C LEU A 16 -15.33 -6.95 -15.21
N PRO A 17 -14.96 -8.16 -14.87
CA PRO A 17 -14.47 -8.41 -13.53
C PRO A 17 -13.21 -7.63 -13.20
N ALA A 18 -12.38 -7.42 -14.17
CA ALA A 18 -11.17 -6.70 -13.91
C ALA A 18 -11.43 -5.28 -13.51
N LEU A 19 -12.45 -4.68 -14.03
CA LEU A 19 -12.76 -3.32 -13.69
C LEU A 19 -13.19 -3.17 -12.25
N SER A 20 -13.92 -4.13 -11.75
CA SER A 20 -14.34 -4.09 -10.37
C SER A 20 -13.17 -4.05 -9.43
N GLY A 21 -12.15 -4.83 -9.71
CA GLY A 21 -11.01 -4.90 -8.83
C GLY A 21 -10.23 -3.60 -8.73
N CYS A 22 -10.36 -2.73 -9.70
CA CYS A 22 -9.65 -1.47 -9.68
C CYS A 22 -10.22 -0.45 -8.73
N LEU A 23 -11.39 -0.71 -8.18
CA LEU A 23 -12.05 0.26 -7.32
C LEU A 23 -11.64 0.16 -5.86
N LEU A 24 -10.94 -0.88 -5.48
CA LEU A 24 -10.56 -1.08 -4.09
C LEU A 24 -9.09 -0.76 -3.89
N PRO A 25 -8.73 -0.12 -2.76
CA PRO A 25 -7.33 0.07 -2.46
C PRO A 25 -6.66 -1.26 -2.13
N PRO A 26 -5.34 -1.35 -2.28
CA PRO A 26 -4.61 -2.56 -1.91
C PRO A 26 -4.72 -2.84 -0.42
N ASP A 27 -4.66 -4.10 -0.06
CA ASP A 27 -4.63 -4.49 1.35
C ASP A 27 -3.19 -4.40 1.89
N ALA A 28 -3.03 -4.56 3.18
CA ALA A 28 -1.73 -4.41 3.83
C ALA A 28 -0.67 -5.38 3.31
N PRO A 29 -0.97 -6.66 3.08
CA PRO A 29 0.04 -7.54 2.49
C PRO A 29 0.50 -7.09 1.12
N SER A 30 -0.41 -6.57 0.30
CA SER A 30 -0.06 -6.06 -1.03
C SER A 30 0.81 -4.81 -0.93
N VAL A 31 0.49 -3.92 0.00
CA VAL A 31 1.30 -2.74 0.25
C VAL A 31 2.71 -3.16 0.66
N LEU A 32 2.80 -4.10 1.58
CA LEU A 32 4.09 -4.57 2.07
C LEU A 32 4.95 -5.14 0.95
N ALA A 33 4.34 -5.85 0.02
CA ALA A 33 5.07 -6.45 -1.09
C ALA A 33 5.51 -5.44 -2.14
N SER A 34 4.96 -4.23 -2.11
CA SER A 34 5.15 -3.26 -3.20
C SER A 34 6.35 -2.35 -3.01
N ALA A 35 6.95 -2.30 -1.82
CA ALA A 35 8.00 -1.32 -1.54
C ALA A 35 8.86 -1.81 -0.38
N GLY A 36 9.86 -1.01 -0.02
CA GLY A 36 10.74 -1.34 1.09
C GLY A 36 10.59 -0.44 2.30
N GLY A 37 9.98 0.72 2.13
CA GLY A 37 9.75 1.64 3.23
C GLY A 37 11.01 2.28 3.78
N THR A 38 12.07 2.42 2.98
CA THR A 38 13.34 2.91 3.49
C THR A 38 13.56 4.40 3.27
N GLY A 39 12.74 5.02 2.45
CA GLY A 39 12.86 6.45 2.17
C GLY A 39 11.70 6.91 1.31
N PRO A 40 11.72 8.19 0.88
CA PRO A 40 10.60 8.72 0.11
C PRO A 40 10.42 8.04 -1.24
N ASP A 41 11.49 7.48 -1.81
CA ASP A 41 11.38 6.88 -3.14
C ASP A 41 10.78 5.49 -3.11
N ASP A 42 10.83 4.81 -1.97
CA ASP A 42 10.25 3.48 -1.86
C ASP A 42 9.33 3.37 -0.64
N ALA A 43 8.70 4.47 -0.27
CA ALA A 43 7.77 4.50 0.86
C ALA A 43 6.55 3.62 0.56
N TYR A 44 6.03 3.00 1.60
CA TYR A 44 4.79 2.24 1.47
C TYR A 44 3.63 3.21 1.26
N VAL A 45 2.93 3.09 0.14
CA VAL A 45 1.74 3.90 -0.10
C VAL A 45 0.59 3.27 0.66
N VAL A 46 0.08 3.99 1.66
CA VAL A 46 -1.00 3.47 2.50
C VAL A 46 -2.22 4.37 2.36
N TYR A 47 -3.37 3.83 2.73
CA TYR A 47 -4.64 4.47 2.49
C TYR A 47 -5.38 4.83 3.78
N SER A 48 -4.80 4.49 4.94
CA SER A 48 -5.36 4.83 6.24
C SER A 48 -4.30 4.69 7.31
N VAL A 49 -4.56 5.30 8.46
CA VAL A 49 -3.67 5.14 9.62
C VAL A 49 -3.64 3.68 10.07
N GLU A 50 -4.78 3.03 10.04
CA GLU A 50 -4.85 1.61 10.43
C GLU A 50 -3.94 0.77 9.55
N GLN A 51 -3.84 1.10 8.28
CA GLN A 51 -3.01 0.34 7.37
C GLN A 51 -1.52 0.52 7.68
N GLU A 52 -1.10 1.70 8.13
CA GLU A 52 0.26 1.91 8.59
C GLU A 52 0.62 0.89 9.67
N TYR A 53 -0.24 0.78 10.67
CA TYR A 53 0.04 -0.12 11.79
C TYR A 53 -0.07 -1.58 11.41
N GLU A 54 -0.93 -1.90 10.45
CA GLU A 54 -1.00 -3.24 9.93
C GLU A 54 0.30 -3.65 9.25
N VAL A 55 0.87 -2.76 8.45
CA VAL A 55 2.14 -3.03 7.78
C VAL A 55 3.25 -3.25 8.81
N LEU A 56 3.30 -2.38 9.84
CA LEU A 56 4.30 -2.55 10.89
C LEU A 56 4.16 -3.89 11.59
N ARG A 57 2.92 -4.30 11.84
CA ARG A 57 2.66 -5.58 12.50
C ARG A 57 3.13 -6.74 11.64
N LEU A 58 2.89 -6.66 10.32
CA LEU A 58 3.35 -7.71 9.39
C LEU A 58 4.87 -7.75 9.30
N LEU A 59 5.53 -6.61 9.50
CA LEU A 59 6.99 -6.56 9.53
C LEU A 59 7.56 -7.05 10.87
N GLY A 60 6.70 -7.28 11.86
CA GLY A 60 7.16 -7.67 13.18
C GLY A 60 7.76 -6.52 13.97
N LEU A 61 7.34 -5.29 13.67
CA LEU A 61 7.91 -4.10 14.28
C LEU A 61 6.89 -3.40 15.18
N ARG A 62 7.39 -2.80 16.25
CA ARG A 62 6.57 -2.04 17.18
C ARG A 62 6.86 -0.55 16.99
N PRO A 63 5.84 0.29 16.77
CA PRO A 63 6.06 1.72 16.59
C PRO A 63 6.53 2.37 17.89
N GLU A 64 7.52 3.24 17.80
CA GLU A 64 8.03 3.97 18.95
C GLU A 64 7.76 5.46 18.83
N ARG A 65 7.94 6.01 17.64
CA ARG A 65 7.83 7.45 17.44
C ARG A 65 7.53 7.72 15.97
N GLN A 66 6.85 8.80 15.69
CA GLN A 66 6.56 9.15 14.29
C GLN A 66 6.78 10.64 14.05
N SER A 67 7.05 10.98 12.81
CA SER A 67 7.20 12.37 12.38
C SER A 67 6.64 12.54 10.99
N LEU A 68 6.06 13.71 10.75
CA LEU A 68 5.48 14.06 9.47
C LEU A 68 6.52 14.78 8.62
N HIS A 69 6.66 14.37 7.37
CA HIS A 69 7.57 15.01 6.42
C HIS A 69 6.79 15.40 5.18
N ILE A 70 6.96 16.64 4.74
CA ILE A 70 6.39 17.10 3.47
C ILE A 70 7.55 17.29 2.50
N ILE A 71 7.57 16.51 1.44
CA ILE A 71 8.66 16.55 0.46
C ILE A 71 8.04 16.66 -0.91
N ASP A 72 8.35 17.74 -1.62
CA ASP A 72 7.82 18.00 -2.98
C ASP A 72 6.31 17.86 -3.03
N GLY A 73 5.65 18.41 -2.01
CA GLY A 73 4.18 18.40 -1.97
C GLY A 73 3.56 17.08 -1.56
N ARG A 74 4.37 16.07 -1.24
CA ARG A 74 3.86 14.78 -0.80
C ARG A 74 4.06 14.63 0.70
N ALA A 75 3.09 14.06 1.36
CA ALA A 75 3.12 13.87 2.80
C ALA A 75 3.59 12.46 3.14
N PHE A 76 4.56 12.39 4.03
CA PHE A 76 5.10 11.11 4.50
C PHE A 76 5.02 11.05 6.01
N ASP A 77 4.72 9.86 6.51
CA ASP A 77 4.77 9.55 7.93
C ASP A 77 5.96 8.63 8.11
N VAL A 78 6.94 9.08 8.90
CA VAL A 78 8.13 8.25 9.15
C VAL A 78 8.01 7.74 10.57
N ILE A 79 7.91 6.43 10.70
CA ILE A 79 7.74 5.79 12.00
C ILE A 79 9.02 5.08 12.37
N ILE A 80 9.61 5.48 13.50
CA ILE A 80 10.73 4.74 14.06
C ILE A 80 10.13 3.55 14.77
N ALA A 81 10.51 2.36 14.32
CA ALA A 81 9.93 1.14 14.84
C ALA A 81 11.01 0.16 15.24
N THR A 82 10.73 -0.62 16.26
CA THR A 82 11.70 -1.51 16.88
C THR A 82 11.27 -2.96 16.73
N ASN A 83 12.22 -3.81 16.40
CA ASN A 83 12.00 -5.24 16.43
C ASN A 83 12.10 -5.68 17.90
N PRO A 84 11.02 -6.13 18.53
CA PRO A 84 11.08 -6.47 19.95
C PRO A 84 11.94 -7.69 20.25
N GLU A 85 12.25 -8.49 19.25
CA GLU A 85 13.08 -9.68 19.47
C GLU A 85 14.57 -9.36 19.44
N THR A 86 14.97 -8.39 18.61
CA THR A 86 16.38 -8.07 18.46
C THR A 86 16.76 -6.73 19.09
N GLY A 87 15.79 -5.87 19.33
CA GLY A 87 16.04 -4.53 19.82
C GLY A 87 16.45 -3.54 18.75
N GLU A 88 16.57 -3.98 17.50
CA GLU A 88 16.96 -3.09 16.42
C GLU A 88 15.84 -2.14 16.06
N ALA A 89 16.19 -0.89 15.82
CA ALA A 89 15.24 0.13 15.39
C ALA A 89 15.53 0.52 13.96
N ARG A 90 14.48 0.87 13.23
CA ARG A 90 14.62 1.39 11.88
C ARG A 90 13.52 2.38 11.58
N ASP A 91 13.78 3.25 10.62
CA ASP A 91 12.75 4.15 10.12
C ASP A 91 11.94 3.41 9.07
N VAL A 92 10.62 3.53 9.15
CA VAL A 92 9.73 2.97 8.15
C VAL A 92 8.97 4.13 7.54
N TRP A 93 9.08 4.29 6.23
CA TRP A 93 8.48 5.41 5.51
C TRP A 93 7.16 5.02 4.90
N PHE A 94 6.15 5.84 5.16
CA PHE A 94 4.81 5.67 4.61
C PHE A 94 4.42 6.92 3.82
N ASP A 95 3.94 6.72 2.60
CA ASP A 95 3.38 7.81 1.82
C ASP A 95 1.91 7.90 2.20
N ILE A 96 1.53 8.98 2.88
CA ILE A 96 0.18 9.17 3.37
C ILE A 96 -0.58 10.21 2.56
N SER A 97 -0.07 10.55 1.38
CA SER A 97 -0.69 11.58 0.54
C SER A 97 -2.11 11.24 0.12
N ARG A 98 -2.47 9.95 0.15
CA ARG A 98 -3.80 9.53 -0.27
C ARG A 98 -4.88 9.97 0.69
N PHE A 99 -4.54 10.21 1.96
CA PHE A 99 -5.55 10.59 2.93
C PHE A 99 -5.17 11.79 3.79
N PHE A 100 -3.89 12.17 3.84
CA PHE A 100 -3.45 13.27 4.70
C PHE A 100 -4.09 14.58 4.23
N GLY A 101 -4.71 15.30 5.18
CA GLY A 101 -5.33 16.58 4.87
C GLY A 101 -6.67 16.46 4.16
N ARG A 102 -7.23 15.27 4.05
CA ARG A 102 -8.51 15.06 3.36
C ARG A 102 -9.62 14.62 4.28
N LEU A 103 -9.46 14.87 5.54
CA LEU A 103 -10.46 14.46 6.53
C LEU A 103 -11.65 15.42 6.60
#